data_972ed5eca0d1fe494062e2dcd0df263d
#
_entry.id   972ed5eca0d1fe494062e2dcd0df263d
#
_cell.length_a   1.000
_cell.length_b   1.000
_cell.length_c   1.000
_cell.angle_alpha   90.00
_cell.angle_beta   90.00
_cell.angle_gamma   90.00
#
_symmetry.space_group_name_H-M   'P 1'
#
loop_
_entity.id
_entity.type
_entity.pdbx_description
1 polymer ?
#
loop_
_entity_poly.entity_id
_entity_poly.type
_entity_poly.pdbx_seq_one_letter_code
_entity_poly.pdbx_strand_id
1 'polypeptide(L)'
;SSAASDVYKRQGFICSMLLTDILGFQNNYMQFFSCACFGVILAVYALTLPECPVSRGGEQKSLVDAMGLRAFTLFKQKKMAIFFIFSMLLGVSLQITNGFANPFLSSFKGVPEYADTFGVNHANALISLSQVSETLCILLIPFVLKHFGIKRVMLIAMLAWVLRFGLFGLGNPGPGVWMFVLSMIVYGVAFDFFNISGSLFVNNETDLSIRSSAQGLFVIMTNGIGATVGTLGAQAVVNRFVDMNSSAPQMEGWSMTWFVFAGYALAVAVLFAVIFKYKHRPGQV
;
A
#
# COMPACT_ATOMS: atom_id res chain seq x y z
N SER A 1 -6.53 17.71 4.16
CA SER A 1 -7.01 16.34 3.82
C SER A 1 -6.14 15.22 4.42
N SER A 2 -4.83 15.40 4.62
CA SER A 2 -3.94 14.40 5.24
C SER A 2 -4.31 14.11 6.70
N ALA A 3 -4.58 15.14 7.51
CA ALA A 3 -4.95 14.96 8.91
C ALA A 3 -6.25 14.13 9.11
N ALA A 4 -7.22 14.27 8.20
CA ALA A 4 -8.43 13.45 8.24
C ALA A 4 -8.12 11.97 7.94
N SER A 5 -7.24 11.69 6.97
CA SER A 5 -6.79 10.32 6.66
C SER A 5 -6.14 9.64 7.88
N ASP A 6 -5.34 10.38 8.65
CA ASP A 6 -4.66 9.87 9.83
C ASP A 6 -5.62 9.51 10.97
N VAL A 7 -6.68 10.32 11.15
CA VAL A 7 -7.73 10.03 12.12
C VAL A 7 -8.45 8.73 11.77
N TYR A 8 -8.78 8.51 10.49
CA TYR A 8 -9.45 7.27 10.04
C TYR A 8 -8.57 6.02 10.25
N LYS A 9 -7.26 6.13 9.97
CA LYS A 9 -6.33 5.00 10.19
C LYS A 9 -6.23 4.63 11.66
N ARG A 10 -6.16 5.61 12.57
CA ARG A 10 -6.15 5.37 14.02
C ARG A 10 -7.45 4.74 14.52
N GLN A 11 -8.59 5.20 14.02
CA GLN A 11 -9.89 4.60 14.35
C GLN A 11 -9.99 3.15 13.87
N GLY A 12 -9.54 2.86 12.65
CA GLY A 12 -9.49 1.50 12.10
C GLY A 12 -8.62 0.57 12.95
N PHE A 13 -7.46 1.04 13.42
CA PHE A 13 -6.59 0.30 14.33
C PHE A 13 -7.26 0.00 15.67
N ILE A 14 -7.82 1.01 16.33
CA ILE A 14 -8.51 0.86 17.61
C ILE A 14 -9.70 -0.10 17.47
N CYS A 15 -10.51 0.05 16.42
CA CYS A 15 -11.63 -0.84 16.13
C CYS A 15 -11.16 -2.28 15.87
N SER A 16 -10.07 -2.46 15.14
CA SER A 16 -9.51 -3.79 14.87
C SER A 16 -9.06 -4.46 16.16
N MET A 17 -8.27 -3.80 17.00
CA MET A 17 -7.84 -4.35 18.30
C MET A 17 -9.03 -4.65 19.22
N LEU A 18 -10.01 -3.76 19.26
CA LEU A 18 -11.20 -3.93 20.10
C LEU A 18 -12.01 -5.16 19.66
N LEU A 19 -12.20 -5.35 18.36
CA LEU A 19 -12.94 -6.48 17.81
C LEU A 19 -12.18 -7.80 17.92
N THR A 20 -10.86 -7.79 17.68
CA THR A 20 -10.07 -9.03 17.65
C THR A 20 -9.58 -9.44 19.05
N ASP A 21 -8.98 -8.52 19.80
CA ASP A 21 -8.28 -8.87 21.04
C ASP A 21 -9.19 -8.76 22.28
N ILE A 22 -10.12 -7.79 22.29
CA ILE A 22 -11.01 -7.59 23.45
C ILE A 22 -12.30 -8.40 23.31
N LEU A 23 -12.95 -8.36 22.13
CA LEU A 23 -14.21 -9.08 21.90
C LEU A 23 -14.02 -10.50 21.36
N GLY A 24 -12.78 -10.90 21.04
CA GLY A 24 -12.46 -12.27 20.61
C GLY A 24 -13.08 -12.68 19.27
N PHE A 25 -13.42 -11.70 18.40
CA PHE A 25 -14.03 -11.98 17.10
C PHE A 25 -13.02 -12.40 16.02
N GLN A 26 -11.79 -12.72 16.40
CA GLN A 26 -10.77 -13.19 15.48
C GLN A 26 -11.24 -14.47 14.75
N ASN A 27 -11.16 -14.44 13.41
CA ASN A 27 -11.59 -15.55 12.53
C ASN A 27 -13.07 -15.95 12.67
N ASN A 28 -13.94 -15.04 13.11
CA ASN A 28 -15.36 -15.28 13.26
C ASN A 28 -16.18 -14.36 12.33
N TYR A 29 -17.37 -14.83 11.89
CA TYR A 29 -18.31 -14.05 11.08
C TYR A 29 -18.76 -12.74 11.76
N MET A 30 -18.61 -12.65 13.08
CA MET A 30 -18.93 -11.44 13.87
C MET A 30 -18.13 -10.20 13.41
N GLN A 31 -16.96 -10.37 12.79
CA GLN A 31 -16.20 -9.25 12.17
C GLN A 31 -17.02 -8.62 11.04
N PHE A 32 -17.59 -9.45 10.16
CA PHE A 32 -18.41 -8.97 9.04
C PHE A 32 -19.72 -8.34 9.52
N PHE A 33 -20.34 -8.93 10.54
CA PHE A 33 -21.53 -8.39 11.17
C PHE A 33 -21.28 -7.00 11.78
N SER A 34 -20.17 -6.84 12.51
CA SER A 34 -19.75 -5.55 13.06
C SER A 34 -19.51 -4.52 11.96
N CYS A 35 -18.82 -4.89 10.89
CA CYS A 35 -18.64 -4.00 9.73
C CYS A 35 -19.98 -3.59 9.09
N ALA A 36 -20.92 -4.52 8.98
CA ALA A 36 -22.26 -4.21 8.46
C ALA A 36 -23.02 -3.23 9.36
N CYS A 37 -22.96 -3.40 10.68
CA CYS A 37 -23.57 -2.46 11.64
C CYS A 37 -22.98 -1.05 11.50
N PHE A 38 -21.63 -0.94 11.46
CA PHE A 38 -20.99 0.36 11.25
C PHE A 38 -21.33 0.97 9.89
N GLY A 39 -21.47 0.15 8.84
CA GLY A 39 -21.90 0.61 7.52
C GLY A 39 -23.33 1.20 7.55
N VAL A 40 -24.27 0.56 8.26
CA VAL A 40 -25.63 1.07 8.44
C VAL A 40 -25.62 2.38 9.23
N ILE A 41 -24.86 2.44 10.34
CA ILE A 41 -24.73 3.68 11.13
C ILE A 41 -24.19 4.81 10.27
N LEU A 42 -23.16 4.54 9.47
CA LEU A 42 -22.58 5.53 8.55
C LEU A 42 -23.59 5.98 7.49
N ALA A 43 -24.38 5.06 6.94
CA ALA A 43 -25.43 5.39 5.96
C ALA A 43 -26.50 6.30 6.58
N VAL A 44 -26.95 6.01 7.79
CA VAL A 44 -27.90 6.87 8.52
C VAL A 44 -27.27 8.23 8.81
N TYR A 45 -26.03 8.25 9.27
CA TYR A 45 -25.30 9.50 9.51
C TYR A 45 -25.15 10.34 8.23
N ALA A 46 -24.89 9.70 7.08
CA ALA A 46 -24.76 10.39 5.81
C ALA A 46 -26.05 11.16 5.40
N LEU A 47 -27.24 10.70 5.84
CA LEU A 47 -28.50 11.41 5.61
C LEU A 47 -28.61 12.72 6.42
N THR A 48 -27.80 12.86 7.47
CA THR A 48 -27.79 14.09 8.32
C THR A 48 -26.77 15.11 7.83
N LEU A 49 -25.95 14.79 6.81
CA LEU A 49 -24.96 15.72 6.28
C LEU A 49 -25.64 16.84 5.49
N PRO A 50 -25.10 18.06 5.55
CA PRO A 50 -25.63 19.18 4.79
C PRO A 50 -25.52 18.92 3.29
N GLU A 51 -26.54 19.30 2.53
CA GLU A 51 -26.53 19.21 1.08
C GLU A 51 -25.38 20.04 0.49
N CYS A 52 -24.45 19.40 -0.19
CA CYS A 52 -23.42 20.10 -0.95
C CYS A 52 -24.01 20.52 -2.30
N PRO A 53 -23.95 21.81 -2.66
CA PRO A 53 -24.45 22.26 -3.95
C PRO A 53 -23.68 21.55 -5.07
N VAL A 54 -24.38 20.75 -5.85
CA VAL A 54 -23.82 20.13 -7.04
C VAL A 54 -23.61 21.23 -8.08
N SER A 55 -22.37 21.54 -8.44
CA SER A 55 -22.06 22.39 -9.58
C SER A 55 -22.58 21.69 -10.85
N ARG A 56 -23.78 22.03 -11.26
CA ARG A 56 -24.34 21.63 -12.57
C ARG A 56 -23.67 22.49 -13.63
N GLY A 57 -22.40 22.19 -13.97
CA GLY A 57 -21.71 22.78 -15.13
C GLY A 57 -22.55 22.50 -16.37
N GLY A 58 -23.00 23.55 -17.03
CA GLY A 58 -23.99 23.52 -18.10
C GLY A 58 -23.54 22.92 -19.45
N GLU A 59 -22.48 22.16 -19.53
CA GLU A 59 -22.12 21.43 -20.75
C GLU A 59 -22.42 19.94 -20.54
N GLN A 60 -23.19 19.36 -21.47
CA GLN A 60 -23.36 17.91 -21.55
C GLN A 60 -21.99 17.27 -21.74
N LYS A 61 -21.38 16.82 -20.64
CA LYS A 61 -20.13 16.08 -20.73
C LYS A 61 -20.37 14.80 -21.51
N SER A 62 -19.58 14.57 -22.54
CA SER A 62 -19.54 13.28 -23.23
C SER A 62 -19.43 12.14 -22.20
N LEU A 63 -20.03 10.97 -22.47
CA LEU A 63 -19.86 9.78 -21.61
C LEU A 63 -18.37 9.48 -21.36
N VAL A 64 -17.52 9.70 -22.33
CA VAL A 64 -16.05 9.58 -22.22
C VAL A 64 -15.50 10.54 -21.15
N ASP A 65 -15.99 11.76 -21.08
CA ASP A 65 -15.60 12.76 -20.06
C ASP A 65 -16.17 12.42 -18.70
N ALA A 66 -17.42 11.97 -18.65
CA ALA A 66 -18.09 11.59 -17.40
C ALA A 66 -17.42 10.36 -16.75
N MET A 67 -16.94 9.40 -17.56
CA MET A 67 -16.22 8.22 -17.11
C MET A 67 -14.72 8.47 -16.87
N GLY A 68 -14.21 9.66 -17.13
CA GLY A 68 -12.80 9.99 -16.96
C GLY A 68 -11.86 9.33 -17.98
N LEU A 69 -12.39 8.75 -19.06
CA LEU A 69 -11.59 8.00 -20.05
C LEU A 69 -10.59 8.88 -20.79
N ARG A 70 -10.77 10.20 -20.79
CA ARG A 70 -9.77 11.14 -21.35
C ARG A 70 -8.40 11.01 -20.68
N ALA A 71 -8.33 10.56 -19.44
CA ALA A 71 -7.04 10.33 -18.77
C ALA A 71 -6.18 9.29 -19.48
N PHE A 72 -6.77 8.33 -20.21
CA PHE A 72 -6.00 7.37 -21.00
C PHE A 72 -5.20 8.02 -22.16
N THR A 73 -5.57 9.22 -22.59
CA THR A 73 -4.77 9.97 -23.57
C THR A 73 -3.39 10.33 -23.04
N LEU A 74 -3.20 10.37 -21.70
CA LEU A 74 -1.91 10.61 -21.06
C LEU A 74 -0.87 9.52 -21.38
N PHE A 75 -1.29 8.30 -21.75
CA PHE A 75 -0.37 7.27 -22.23
C PHE A 75 0.34 7.63 -23.54
N LYS A 76 -0.18 8.58 -24.31
CA LYS A 76 0.50 9.12 -25.49
C LYS A 76 1.75 9.95 -25.11
N GLN A 77 1.79 10.48 -23.90
CA GLN A 77 2.95 11.20 -23.38
C GLN A 77 3.92 10.19 -22.74
N LYS A 78 5.09 9.99 -23.35
CA LYS A 78 6.10 9.02 -22.90
C LYS A 78 6.39 9.08 -21.39
N LYS A 79 6.47 10.29 -20.83
CA LYS A 79 6.75 10.52 -19.42
C LYS A 79 5.63 10.00 -18.52
N MET A 80 4.37 10.28 -18.88
CA MET A 80 3.19 9.82 -18.13
C MET A 80 3.00 8.30 -18.27
N ALA A 81 3.20 7.75 -19.48
CA ALA A 81 3.12 6.32 -19.72
C ALA A 81 4.13 5.54 -18.85
N ILE A 82 5.40 6.01 -18.81
CA ILE A 82 6.43 5.42 -17.96
C ILE A 82 6.01 5.48 -16.49
N PHE A 83 5.54 6.64 -16.02
CA PHE A 83 5.09 6.81 -14.66
C PHE A 83 3.95 5.84 -14.29
N PHE A 84 2.92 5.72 -15.12
CA PHE A 84 1.79 4.81 -14.87
C PHE A 84 2.21 3.33 -14.87
N ILE A 85 3.14 2.93 -15.75
CA ILE A 85 3.67 1.56 -15.73
C ILE A 85 4.41 1.30 -14.42
N PHE A 86 5.28 2.20 -13.97
CA PHE A 86 5.97 2.03 -12.68
C PHE A 86 5.02 2.10 -11.48
N SER A 87 3.95 2.88 -11.57
CA SER A 87 2.89 2.90 -10.55
C SER A 87 2.18 1.55 -10.46
N MET A 88 1.90 0.91 -11.58
CA MET A 88 1.37 -0.46 -11.63
C MET A 88 2.34 -1.46 -10.99
N LEU A 89 3.62 -1.43 -11.38
CA LEU A 89 4.64 -2.33 -10.80
C LEU A 89 4.81 -2.13 -9.29
N LEU A 90 4.66 -0.90 -8.80
CA LEU A 90 4.68 -0.64 -7.35
C LEU A 90 3.42 -1.16 -6.66
N GLY A 91 2.27 -1.07 -7.32
CA GLY A 91 1.02 -1.66 -6.84
C GLY A 91 1.14 -3.17 -6.63
N VAL A 92 1.96 -3.87 -7.43
CA VAL A 92 2.32 -5.27 -7.20
C VAL A 92 2.99 -5.45 -5.84
N SER A 93 4.00 -4.61 -5.50
CA SER A 93 4.69 -4.69 -4.20
C SER A 93 3.75 -4.44 -3.03
N LEU A 94 2.83 -3.49 -3.16
CA LEU A 94 1.80 -3.23 -2.16
C LEU A 94 0.93 -4.46 -1.93
N GLN A 95 0.48 -5.10 -3.01
CA GLN A 95 -0.41 -6.25 -2.93
C GLN A 95 0.29 -7.51 -2.40
N ILE A 96 1.56 -7.72 -2.70
CA ILE A 96 2.39 -8.76 -2.08
C ILE A 96 2.30 -8.65 -0.55
N THR A 97 2.54 -7.45 -0.02
CA THR A 97 2.47 -7.23 1.43
C THR A 97 1.07 -7.47 1.99
N ASN A 98 0.05 -6.90 1.37
CA ASN A 98 -1.34 -7.00 1.85
C ASN A 98 -1.85 -8.44 1.84
N GLY A 99 -1.44 -9.24 0.84
CA GLY A 99 -1.89 -10.63 0.71
C GLY A 99 -1.12 -11.62 1.58
N PHE A 100 0.19 -11.41 1.76
CA PHE A 100 1.05 -12.47 2.29
C PHE A 100 1.78 -12.14 3.60
N ALA A 101 1.77 -10.89 4.09
CA ALA A 101 2.41 -10.57 5.38
C ALA A 101 1.73 -11.31 6.55
N ASN A 102 0.41 -11.35 6.60
CA ASN A 102 -0.32 -12.04 7.68
C ASN A 102 -0.19 -13.57 7.59
N PRO A 103 -0.43 -14.25 6.44
CA PRO A 103 -0.16 -15.67 6.29
C PRO A 103 1.27 -16.05 6.67
N PHE A 104 2.26 -15.27 6.27
CA PHE A 104 3.65 -15.46 6.65
C PHE A 104 3.87 -15.41 8.16
N LEU A 105 3.43 -14.34 8.83
CA LEU A 105 3.58 -14.21 10.29
C LEU A 105 2.81 -15.32 11.03
N SER A 106 1.65 -15.71 10.52
CA SER A 106 0.83 -16.77 11.11
C SER A 106 1.44 -18.17 10.91
N SER A 107 2.26 -18.40 9.88
CA SER A 107 2.91 -19.69 9.63
C SER A 107 3.87 -20.09 10.74
N PHE A 108 4.40 -19.14 11.49
CA PHE A 108 5.27 -19.40 12.64
C PHE A 108 4.55 -20.06 13.82
N LYS A 109 3.21 -20.05 13.87
CA LYS A 109 2.44 -20.79 14.89
C LYS A 109 2.71 -22.30 14.85
N GLY A 110 3.07 -22.83 13.68
CA GLY A 110 3.46 -24.24 13.50
C GLY A 110 4.88 -24.57 13.97
N VAL A 111 5.69 -23.58 14.37
CA VAL A 111 7.04 -23.77 14.85
C VAL A 111 7.06 -23.76 16.38
N PRO A 112 7.34 -24.90 17.08
CA PRO A 112 7.27 -24.95 18.54
C PRO A 112 8.13 -23.89 19.26
N GLU A 113 9.29 -23.56 18.67
CA GLU A 113 10.21 -22.53 19.21
C GLU A 113 9.60 -21.13 19.21
N TYR A 114 8.68 -20.84 18.27
CA TYR A 114 8.15 -19.49 18.04
C TYR A 114 6.66 -19.34 18.36
N ALA A 115 5.96 -20.46 18.62
CA ALA A 115 4.51 -20.48 18.79
C ALA A 115 4.01 -19.51 19.88
N ASP A 116 4.77 -19.38 20.97
CA ASP A 116 4.41 -18.53 22.11
C ASP A 116 5.01 -17.12 22.06
N THR A 117 5.69 -16.76 20.96
CA THR A 117 6.26 -15.41 20.85
C THR A 117 5.20 -14.34 20.63
N PHE A 118 5.45 -13.13 21.13
CA PHE A 118 4.54 -11.99 20.96
C PHE A 118 4.18 -11.71 19.50
N GLY A 119 5.17 -11.76 18.60
CA GLY A 119 4.98 -11.46 17.19
C GLY A 119 4.04 -12.45 16.46
N VAL A 120 4.00 -13.71 16.93
CA VAL A 120 3.14 -14.75 16.37
C VAL A 120 1.73 -14.67 16.97
N ASN A 121 1.63 -14.51 18.26
CA ASN A 121 0.33 -14.43 18.97
C ASN A 121 -0.42 -13.14 18.62
N HIS A 122 0.31 -12.05 18.36
CA HIS A 122 -0.23 -10.73 18.05
C HIS A 122 0.23 -10.22 16.68
N ALA A 123 0.18 -11.07 15.64
CA ALA A 123 0.59 -10.70 14.29
C ALA A 123 -0.13 -9.43 13.77
N ASN A 124 -1.40 -9.26 14.12
CA ASN A 124 -2.17 -8.05 13.77
C ASN A 124 -1.62 -6.79 14.46
N ALA A 125 -1.20 -6.90 15.72
CA ALA A 125 -0.57 -5.77 16.43
C ALA A 125 0.76 -5.38 15.78
N LEU A 126 1.56 -6.38 15.37
CA LEU A 126 2.80 -6.13 14.65
C LEU A 126 2.54 -5.45 13.29
N ILE A 127 1.57 -5.94 12.52
CA ILE A 127 1.17 -5.33 11.23
C ILE A 127 0.66 -3.90 11.45
N SER A 128 -0.06 -3.65 12.53
CA SER A 128 -0.59 -2.32 12.87
C SER A 128 0.49 -1.27 13.14
N LEU A 129 1.70 -1.69 13.50
CA LEU A 129 2.85 -0.80 13.59
C LEU A 129 3.15 -0.10 12.26
N SER A 130 2.85 -0.75 11.12
CA SER A 130 2.95 -0.14 9.80
C SER A 130 2.07 1.11 9.68
N GLN A 131 0.86 1.08 10.25
CA GLN A 131 -0.08 2.21 10.18
C GLN A 131 0.41 3.40 11.04
N VAL A 132 1.07 3.11 12.17
CA VAL A 132 1.73 4.16 12.97
C VAL A 132 2.87 4.79 12.16
N SER A 133 3.67 3.95 11.50
CA SER A 133 4.75 4.41 10.63
C SER A 133 4.23 5.28 9.47
N GLU A 134 3.14 4.89 8.80
CA GLU A 134 2.52 5.70 7.75
C GLU A 134 2.17 7.11 8.28
N THR A 135 1.54 7.19 9.46
CA THR A 135 1.17 8.48 10.07
C THR A 135 2.40 9.39 10.28
N LEU A 136 3.49 8.83 10.78
CA LEU A 136 4.74 9.57 10.98
C LEU A 136 5.41 9.95 9.66
N CYS A 137 5.41 9.05 8.69
CA CYS A 137 6.00 9.29 7.36
C CYS A 137 5.29 10.41 6.62
N ILE A 138 3.95 10.51 6.69
CA ILE A 138 3.18 11.60 6.08
C ILE A 138 3.66 12.97 6.59
N LEU A 139 3.97 13.09 7.88
CA LEU A 139 4.49 14.33 8.46
C LEU A 139 5.88 14.70 7.93
N LEU A 140 6.69 13.71 7.57
CA LEU A 140 8.04 13.91 7.04
C LEU A 140 8.07 14.24 5.54
N ILE A 141 7.02 13.91 4.79
CA ILE A 141 6.99 14.04 3.34
C ILE A 141 7.25 15.46 2.84
N PRO A 142 6.66 16.55 3.39
CA PRO A 142 6.95 17.90 2.93
C PRO A 142 8.43 18.27 3.05
N PHE A 143 9.06 17.85 4.15
CA PHE A 143 10.49 18.07 4.37
C PHE A 143 11.34 17.30 3.36
N VAL A 144 11.05 16.03 3.17
CA VAL A 144 11.80 15.15 2.26
C VAL A 144 11.62 15.58 0.79
N LEU A 145 10.40 15.94 0.38
CA LEU A 145 10.13 16.45 -0.97
C LEU A 145 10.87 17.75 -1.26
N LYS A 146 10.91 18.66 -0.30
CA LYS A 146 11.64 19.92 -0.45
C LYS A 146 13.14 19.71 -0.67
N HIS A 147 13.75 18.72 -0.01
CA HIS A 147 15.19 18.47 -0.07
C HIS A 147 15.60 17.59 -1.25
N PHE A 148 14.83 16.54 -1.54
CA PHE A 148 15.20 15.53 -2.53
C PHE A 148 14.45 15.64 -3.87
N GLY A 149 13.26 16.26 -3.85
CA GLY A 149 12.38 16.34 -5.03
C GLY A 149 11.69 15.03 -5.37
N ILE A 150 10.64 15.11 -6.19
CA ILE A 150 9.68 14.04 -6.47
C ILE A 150 10.36 12.73 -6.92
N LYS A 151 11.25 12.77 -7.92
CA LYS A 151 11.89 11.55 -8.45
C LYS A 151 12.70 10.79 -7.39
N ARG A 152 13.50 11.50 -6.59
CA ARG A 152 14.33 10.85 -5.56
C ARG A 152 13.49 10.29 -4.44
N VAL A 153 12.41 10.97 -4.07
CA VAL A 153 11.47 10.48 -3.04
C VAL A 153 10.77 9.21 -3.51
N MET A 154 10.31 9.16 -4.77
CA MET A 154 9.79 7.91 -5.36
C MET A 154 10.82 6.77 -5.36
N LEU A 155 12.09 7.07 -5.67
CA LEU A 155 13.15 6.07 -5.67
C LEU A 155 13.45 5.56 -4.24
N ILE A 156 13.46 6.45 -3.25
CA ILE A 156 13.59 6.07 -1.83
C ILE A 156 12.45 5.12 -1.44
N ALA A 157 11.22 5.39 -1.86
CA ALA A 157 10.08 4.52 -1.61
C ALA A 157 10.26 3.12 -2.25
N MET A 158 10.75 3.07 -3.48
CA MET A 158 11.02 1.79 -4.16
C MET A 158 12.12 1.00 -3.45
N LEU A 159 13.20 1.65 -3.00
CA LEU A 159 14.26 1.00 -2.22
C LEU A 159 13.77 0.57 -0.83
N ALA A 160 12.83 1.30 -0.25
CA ALA A 160 12.19 0.88 0.99
C ALA A 160 11.40 -0.43 0.83
N TRP A 161 10.76 -0.70 -0.33
CA TRP A 161 10.17 -2.00 -0.62
C TRP A 161 11.21 -3.13 -0.67
N VAL A 162 12.38 -2.88 -1.27
CA VAL A 162 13.48 -3.85 -1.27
C VAL A 162 13.89 -4.21 0.16
N LEU A 163 14.12 -3.17 0.97
CA LEU A 163 14.50 -3.34 2.37
C LEU A 163 13.43 -4.08 3.17
N ARG A 164 12.16 -3.72 2.99
CA ARG A 164 11.03 -4.36 3.66
C ARG A 164 10.98 -5.86 3.38
N PHE A 165 11.02 -6.26 2.11
CA PHE A 165 10.98 -7.67 1.73
C PHE A 165 12.25 -8.42 2.16
N GLY A 166 13.42 -7.80 2.07
CA GLY A 166 14.66 -8.37 2.58
C GLY A 166 14.61 -8.64 4.09
N LEU A 167 14.07 -7.70 4.86
CA LEU A 167 13.89 -7.86 6.32
C LEU A 167 12.88 -8.97 6.66
N PHE A 168 11.83 -9.18 5.87
CA PHE A 168 10.95 -10.33 6.04
C PHE A 168 11.66 -11.65 5.71
N GLY A 169 12.50 -11.67 4.68
CA GLY A 169 13.27 -12.86 4.29
C GLY A 169 14.33 -13.27 5.31
N LEU A 170 14.91 -12.32 6.03
CA LEU A 170 15.95 -12.54 7.03
C LEU A 170 15.43 -12.71 8.46
N GLY A 171 14.24 -12.14 8.75
CA GLY A 171 13.70 -12.07 10.09
C GLY A 171 13.08 -13.38 10.58
N ASN A 172 12.96 -13.50 11.89
CA ASN A 172 12.20 -14.53 12.56
C ASN A 172 11.51 -13.93 13.80
N PRO A 173 10.46 -14.55 14.36
CA PRO A 173 9.75 -14.00 15.52
C PRO A 173 10.48 -14.15 16.86
N GLY A 174 11.60 -14.85 16.89
CA GLY A 174 12.48 -14.97 18.05
C GLY A 174 13.54 -13.86 18.07
N PRO A 175 14.85 -14.18 18.08
CA PRO A 175 15.93 -13.19 18.11
C PRO A 175 15.91 -12.19 16.96
N GLY A 176 15.31 -12.55 15.81
CA GLY A 176 15.19 -11.72 14.61
C GLY A 176 13.93 -10.85 14.56
N VAL A 177 13.09 -10.79 15.59
CA VAL A 177 11.83 -10.04 15.59
C VAL A 177 12.01 -8.55 15.30
N TRP A 178 13.16 -7.98 15.65
CA TRP A 178 13.49 -6.58 15.34
C TRP A 178 13.50 -6.29 13.84
N MET A 179 13.82 -7.28 13.00
CA MET A 179 13.76 -7.14 11.54
C MET A 179 12.31 -7.00 11.08
N PHE A 180 11.38 -7.73 11.68
CA PHE A 180 9.95 -7.57 11.39
C PHE A 180 9.46 -6.19 11.84
N VAL A 181 9.83 -5.75 13.03
CA VAL A 181 9.51 -4.40 13.51
C VAL A 181 10.05 -3.34 12.56
N LEU A 182 11.33 -3.45 12.16
CA LEU A 182 11.92 -2.51 11.22
C LEU A 182 11.23 -2.56 9.84
N SER A 183 10.87 -3.75 9.36
CA SER A 183 10.08 -3.91 8.14
C SER A 183 8.74 -3.18 8.22
N MET A 184 8.05 -3.22 9.37
CA MET A 184 6.79 -2.50 9.57
C MET A 184 7.00 -0.98 9.59
N ILE A 185 8.10 -0.51 10.19
CA ILE A 185 8.46 0.93 10.18
C ILE A 185 8.78 1.41 8.76
N VAL A 186 9.55 0.63 8.00
CA VAL A 186 9.93 0.95 6.62
C VAL A 186 8.71 1.03 5.68
N TYR A 187 7.61 0.36 6.02
CA TYR A 187 6.40 0.36 5.20
C TYR A 187 5.84 1.77 4.95
N GLY A 188 5.80 2.63 5.95
CA GLY A 188 5.34 4.01 5.78
C GLY A 188 6.15 4.78 4.71
N VAL A 189 7.48 4.61 4.72
CA VAL A 189 8.34 5.18 3.68
C VAL A 189 8.04 4.55 2.31
N ALA A 190 7.91 3.23 2.26
CA ALA A 190 7.67 2.49 1.02
C ALA A 190 6.36 2.87 0.34
N PHE A 191 5.29 3.05 1.12
CA PHE A 191 3.95 3.32 0.62
C PHE A 191 3.67 4.81 0.41
N ASP A 192 3.80 5.62 1.47
CA ASP A 192 3.34 7.02 1.43
C ASP A 192 4.24 7.91 0.58
N PHE A 193 5.55 7.69 0.61
CA PHE A 193 6.47 8.49 -0.20
C PHE A 193 6.19 8.36 -1.68
N PHE A 194 5.85 7.16 -2.15
CA PHE A 194 5.48 6.98 -3.55
C PHE A 194 4.09 7.55 -3.86
N ASN A 195 3.09 7.26 -3.05
CA ASN A 195 1.71 7.68 -3.32
C ASN A 195 1.58 9.21 -3.34
N ILE A 196 2.17 9.90 -2.35
CA ILE A 196 2.08 11.36 -2.28
C ILE A 196 2.93 12.01 -3.36
N SER A 197 4.16 11.53 -3.59
CA SER A 197 5.01 12.05 -4.67
C SER A 197 4.40 11.78 -6.04
N GLY A 198 3.76 10.62 -6.22
CA GLY A 198 3.06 10.25 -7.45
C GLY A 198 1.85 11.12 -7.72
N SER A 199 1.04 11.37 -6.69
CA SER A 199 -0.09 12.28 -6.77
C SER A 199 0.35 13.70 -7.12
N LEU A 200 1.42 14.20 -6.50
CA LEU A 200 2.00 15.52 -6.82
C LEU A 200 2.55 15.55 -8.26
N PHE A 201 3.22 14.48 -8.69
CA PHE A 201 3.71 14.38 -10.07
C PHE A 201 2.55 14.46 -11.07
N VAL A 202 1.48 13.69 -10.86
CA VAL A 202 0.28 13.74 -11.70
C VAL A 202 -0.33 15.13 -11.71
N ASN A 203 -0.47 15.78 -10.56
CA ASN A 203 -1.01 17.14 -10.47
C ASN A 203 -0.17 18.17 -11.23
N ASN A 204 1.14 18.02 -11.21
CA ASN A 204 2.06 18.97 -11.87
C ASN A 204 2.16 18.77 -13.39
N GLU A 205 1.87 17.55 -13.87
CA GLU A 205 2.02 17.18 -15.28
C GLU A 205 0.68 17.12 -16.03
N THR A 206 -0.44 17.43 -15.37
CA THR A 206 -1.77 17.38 -15.98
C THR A 206 -2.52 18.69 -15.87
N ASP A 207 -3.26 19.03 -16.91
CA ASP A 207 -4.15 20.17 -16.95
C ASP A 207 -5.29 20.03 -15.91
N LEU A 208 -5.79 21.16 -15.40
CA LEU A 208 -6.88 21.18 -14.43
C LEU A 208 -8.12 20.42 -14.89
N SER A 209 -8.41 20.44 -16.22
CA SER A 209 -9.60 19.82 -16.80
C SER A 209 -9.62 18.29 -16.69
N ILE A 210 -8.46 17.63 -16.67
CA ILE A 210 -8.34 16.16 -16.62
C ILE A 210 -7.63 15.66 -15.37
N ARG A 211 -7.22 16.54 -14.47
CA ARG A 211 -6.43 16.21 -13.26
C ARG A 211 -7.11 15.18 -12.38
N SER A 212 -8.40 15.35 -12.10
CA SER A 212 -9.16 14.39 -11.29
C SER A 212 -9.19 13.00 -11.93
N SER A 213 -9.42 12.93 -13.24
CA SER A 213 -9.41 11.66 -13.99
C SER A 213 -8.01 11.04 -14.06
N ALA A 214 -6.95 11.86 -14.13
CA ALA A 214 -5.57 11.39 -14.09
C ALA A 214 -5.19 10.81 -12.72
N GLN A 215 -5.68 11.40 -11.63
CA GLN A 215 -5.55 10.81 -10.29
C GLN A 215 -6.31 9.48 -10.18
N GLY A 216 -7.51 9.40 -10.73
CA GLY A 216 -8.26 8.16 -10.82
C GLY A 216 -7.51 7.08 -11.60
N LEU A 217 -6.88 7.45 -12.72
CA LEU A 217 -6.05 6.54 -13.51
C LEU A 217 -4.82 6.05 -12.72
N PHE A 218 -4.18 6.94 -11.95
CA PHE A 218 -3.07 6.58 -11.05
C PHE A 218 -3.52 5.51 -10.03
N VAL A 219 -4.68 5.68 -9.42
CA VAL A 219 -5.25 4.70 -8.48
C VAL A 219 -5.62 3.39 -9.18
N ILE A 220 -6.16 3.44 -10.41
CA ILE A 220 -6.46 2.23 -11.20
C ILE A 220 -5.16 1.47 -11.52
N MET A 221 -4.09 2.15 -11.90
CA MET A 221 -2.81 1.51 -12.20
C MET A 221 -2.19 0.87 -10.96
N THR A 222 -2.25 1.51 -9.79
CA THR A 222 -1.70 0.98 -8.53
C THR A 222 -2.61 -0.08 -7.91
N ASN A 223 -3.84 0.30 -7.54
CA ASN A 223 -4.75 -0.52 -6.72
C ASN A 223 -5.72 -1.37 -7.55
N GLY A 224 -5.82 -1.13 -8.85
CA GLY A 224 -6.59 -1.96 -9.77
C GLY A 224 -5.69 -2.99 -10.46
N ILE A 225 -5.05 -2.57 -11.56
CA ILE A 225 -4.24 -3.46 -12.40
C ILE A 225 -3.02 -4.00 -11.63
N GLY A 226 -2.30 -3.13 -10.93
CA GLY A 226 -1.15 -3.51 -10.11
C GLY A 226 -1.52 -4.51 -9.02
N ALA A 227 -2.64 -4.30 -8.33
CA ALA A 227 -3.12 -5.22 -7.32
C ALA A 227 -3.52 -6.58 -7.92
N THR A 228 -4.21 -6.61 -9.06
CA THR A 228 -4.59 -7.86 -9.73
C THR A 228 -3.37 -8.66 -10.15
N VAL A 229 -2.44 -8.03 -10.87
CA VAL A 229 -1.19 -8.66 -11.30
C VAL A 229 -0.37 -9.11 -10.08
N GLY A 230 -0.33 -8.28 -9.03
CA GLY A 230 0.37 -8.56 -7.79
C GLY A 230 -0.19 -9.77 -7.06
N THR A 231 -1.52 -9.87 -6.93
CA THR A 231 -2.16 -11.03 -6.28
C THR A 231 -1.85 -12.33 -7.03
N LEU A 232 -2.06 -12.34 -8.34
CA LEU A 232 -1.84 -13.55 -9.15
C LEU A 232 -0.35 -13.93 -9.20
N GLY A 233 0.53 -12.96 -9.42
CA GLY A 233 1.97 -13.19 -9.48
C GLY A 233 2.56 -13.62 -8.14
N ALA A 234 2.17 -12.96 -7.05
CA ALA A 234 2.62 -13.32 -5.72
C ALA A 234 2.13 -14.71 -5.31
N GLN A 235 0.87 -15.05 -5.60
CA GLN A 235 0.35 -16.39 -5.33
C GLN A 235 1.14 -17.47 -6.08
N ALA A 236 1.48 -17.23 -7.36
CA ALA A 236 2.27 -18.18 -8.14
C ALA A 236 3.67 -18.39 -7.54
N VAL A 237 4.33 -17.31 -7.07
CA VAL A 237 5.64 -17.39 -6.39
C VAL A 237 5.51 -18.13 -5.06
N VAL A 238 4.52 -17.79 -4.23
CA VAL A 238 4.29 -18.45 -2.93
C VAL A 238 4.05 -19.94 -3.14
N ASN A 239 3.17 -20.34 -4.06
CA ASN A 239 2.86 -21.75 -4.34
C ASN A 239 4.08 -22.54 -4.85
N ARG A 240 5.10 -21.86 -5.37
CA ARG A 240 6.33 -22.52 -5.83
C ARG A 240 7.25 -22.92 -4.69
N PHE A 241 7.26 -22.18 -3.60
CA PHE A 241 8.19 -22.34 -2.48
C PHE A 241 7.52 -22.76 -1.18
N VAL A 242 6.22 -22.53 -1.04
CA VAL A 242 5.44 -22.76 0.18
C VAL A 242 4.21 -23.58 -0.16
N ASP A 243 4.06 -24.74 0.48
CA ASP A 243 2.82 -25.52 0.43
C ASP A 243 1.87 -25.05 1.52
N MET A 244 0.90 -24.23 1.15
CA MET A 244 -0.08 -23.64 2.08
C MET A 244 -1.00 -24.70 2.74
N ASN A 245 -1.02 -25.94 2.23
CA ASN A 245 -1.81 -27.03 2.80
C ASN A 245 -0.99 -27.90 3.78
N SER A 246 0.33 -27.71 3.83
CA SER A 246 1.20 -28.46 4.74
C SER A 246 1.07 -27.95 6.16
N SER A 247 0.96 -28.84 7.13
CA SER A 247 1.07 -28.53 8.55
C SER A 247 2.52 -28.39 9.03
N ALA A 248 3.49 -28.77 8.20
CA ALA A 248 4.90 -28.65 8.53
C ALA A 248 5.41 -27.20 8.39
N PRO A 249 6.27 -26.73 9.29
CA PRO A 249 6.89 -25.41 9.17
C PRO A 249 7.71 -25.28 7.87
N GLN A 250 7.51 -24.22 7.10
CA GLN A 250 8.18 -23.98 5.81
C GLN A 250 8.97 -22.65 5.81
N MET A 251 9.82 -22.52 6.80
CA MET A 251 10.59 -21.28 7.03
C MET A 251 11.48 -20.91 5.85
N GLU A 252 12.18 -21.89 5.28
CA GLU A 252 13.08 -21.68 4.12
C GLU A 252 12.28 -21.27 2.88
N GLY A 253 11.13 -21.89 2.65
CA GLY A 253 10.24 -21.55 1.53
C GLY A 253 9.74 -20.10 1.62
N TRP A 254 9.34 -19.65 2.80
CA TRP A 254 8.94 -18.26 3.04
C TRP A 254 10.11 -17.29 2.87
N SER A 255 11.29 -17.61 3.42
CA SER A 255 12.49 -16.78 3.26
C SER A 255 12.84 -16.59 1.79
N MET A 256 12.87 -17.69 1.01
CA MET A 256 13.14 -17.65 -0.43
C MET A 256 12.07 -16.81 -1.16
N THR A 257 10.79 -16.97 -0.82
CA THR A 257 9.69 -16.19 -1.38
C THR A 257 9.91 -14.69 -1.18
N TRP A 258 10.27 -14.26 0.02
CA TRP A 258 10.53 -12.86 0.32
C TRP A 258 11.78 -12.32 -0.40
N PHE A 259 12.82 -13.13 -0.59
CA PHE A 259 13.98 -12.74 -1.40
C PHE A 259 13.64 -12.58 -2.89
N VAL A 260 12.76 -13.43 -3.43
CA VAL A 260 12.25 -13.25 -4.81
C VAL A 260 11.50 -11.91 -4.92
N PHE A 261 10.66 -11.58 -3.95
CA PHE A 261 9.95 -10.28 -3.92
C PHE A 261 10.91 -9.10 -3.74
N ALA A 262 11.95 -9.23 -2.93
CA ALA A 262 13.01 -8.22 -2.80
C ALA A 262 13.76 -8.02 -4.12
N GLY A 263 14.09 -9.09 -4.82
CA GLY A 263 14.68 -9.05 -6.15
C GLY A 263 13.81 -8.35 -7.18
N TYR A 264 12.50 -8.65 -7.19
CA TYR A 264 11.52 -7.95 -8.00
C TYR A 264 11.51 -6.44 -7.71
N ALA A 265 11.39 -6.05 -6.44
CA ALA A 265 11.37 -4.65 -6.04
C ALA A 265 12.68 -3.92 -6.42
N LEU A 266 13.82 -4.59 -6.28
CA LEU A 266 15.12 -4.07 -6.70
C LEU A 266 15.18 -3.84 -8.22
N ALA A 267 14.73 -4.81 -9.02
CA ALA A 267 14.68 -4.66 -10.46
C ALA A 267 13.81 -3.46 -10.88
N VAL A 268 12.63 -3.30 -10.26
CA VAL A 268 11.74 -2.15 -10.49
C VAL A 268 12.44 -0.84 -10.11
N ALA A 269 13.11 -0.77 -8.96
CA ALA A 269 13.83 0.43 -8.51
C ALA A 269 14.97 0.82 -9.48
N VAL A 270 15.76 -0.15 -9.93
CA VAL A 270 16.85 0.08 -10.89
C VAL A 270 16.31 0.55 -12.23
N LEU A 271 15.31 -0.13 -12.77
CA LEU A 271 14.67 0.27 -14.02
C LEU A 271 14.07 1.67 -13.94
N PHE A 272 13.41 2.00 -12.83
CA PHE A 272 12.87 3.35 -12.61
C PHE A 272 13.99 4.41 -12.58
N ALA A 273 15.07 4.15 -11.88
CA ALA A 273 16.19 5.09 -11.79
C ALA A 273 16.77 5.44 -13.17
N VAL A 274 16.87 4.44 -14.07
CA VAL A 274 17.43 4.56 -15.40
C VAL A 274 16.43 5.18 -16.41
N ILE A 275 15.18 4.67 -16.42
CA ILE A 275 14.20 4.99 -17.45
C ILE A 275 13.45 6.28 -17.13
N PHE A 276 13.08 6.52 -15.86
CA PHE A 276 12.29 7.68 -15.46
C PHE A 276 13.17 8.93 -15.33
N LYS A 277 13.15 9.80 -16.34
CA LYS A 277 13.89 11.06 -16.34
C LYS A 277 12.98 12.21 -15.94
N TYR A 278 13.17 12.74 -14.74
CA TYR A 278 12.44 13.89 -14.23
C TYR A 278 13.40 14.86 -13.52
N LYS A 279 13.35 16.14 -13.90
CA LYS A 279 14.06 17.22 -13.21
C LYS A 279 13.06 17.93 -12.30
N HIS A 280 13.35 17.98 -11.02
CA HIS A 280 12.61 18.78 -10.06
C HIS A 280 12.76 20.27 -10.40
N ARG A 281 11.64 21.00 -10.43
CA ARG A 281 11.65 22.47 -10.55
C ARG A 281 11.40 23.03 -9.15
N PRO A 282 12.36 23.79 -8.56
CA PRO A 282 12.16 24.45 -7.27
C PRO A 282 10.94 25.36 -7.35
N GLY A 283 10.03 25.28 -6.37
CA GLY A 283 8.80 26.09 -6.33
C GLY A 283 7.51 25.38 -6.78
N GLN A 284 7.55 24.12 -7.17
CA GLN A 284 6.37 23.31 -7.52
C GLN A 284 5.88 22.37 -6.40
N VAL A 285 6.40 22.52 -5.18
CA VAL A 285 5.97 21.73 -4.00
C VAL A 285 5.36 22.68 -2.98
#